data_1a65d8cf30201dbf37a5c163995a8c6b
#
_entry.id   1a65d8cf30201dbf37a5c163995a8c6b
#
_cell.length_a   1.000
_cell.length_b   1.000
_cell.length_c   1.000
_cell.angle_alpha   90.00
_cell.angle_beta   90.00
_cell.angle_gamma   90.00
#
_symmetry.space_group_name_H-M   'P 1'
#
loop_
_entity.id
_entity.type
_entity.pdbx_description
1 polymer ?
#
loop_
_entity_poly.entity_id
_entity_poly.type
_entity_poly.pdbx_seq_one_letter_code
_entity_poly.pdbx_strand_id
1 'polypeptide(L)'
;MTLDYDENKPLKAFVFKTVADPFVGKISMLKIVQGKLTAGVSAVNATTGETVRIGKLLKLTGKKQEEISEALAGDIAAVTKLEASTNDTLCAPEAVAALAPTEFPQACYFRAVNLAGGGDEGKLSGAIRRLLEEDPTLKYVHNHETHQRMIGGLGDQHLDVAAAKLKSKFGMEVKMSEPKIAYREAIRKPVTIESKYKKQSGGHGQYGHVKIEFESYDGDELMFCEKVFGGAVPKNFFPAVEKGLQEAAEHGSIGGFPVVRLKATLIDGSYHPVDSSEMAFKTAASMAFKDCMKEAQPYLLEPVDSLKILLPDDKQGDVMSVLSKRRGSVLGMNSVGGGMTELLAEAPEAELGDFALTLRQITQGLGEFTSEFARYDMLPPGTEIKS
;
A
#
# COMPACT_ATOMS: atom_id res chain seq x y z
N MET A 1 14.87 22.36 -22.91
CA MET A 1 16.24 22.01 -23.32
C MET A 1 16.16 21.59 -24.78
N THR A 2 16.79 22.29 -25.69
CA THR A 2 16.87 21.89 -27.11
C THR A 2 18.00 20.88 -27.21
N LEU A 3 17.71 19.66 -27.70
CA LEU A 3 18.70 18.62 -27.89
C LEU A 3 19.03 18.57 -29.39
N ASP A 4 20.31 18.76 -29.72
CA ASP A 4 20.79 18.57 -31.09
C ASP A 4 21.13 17.10 -31.29
N TYR A 5 20.51 16.47 -32.32
CA TYR A 5 20.87 15.13 -32.73
C TYR A 5 22.25 15.15 -33.43
N ASP A 6 23.30 14.77 -32.66
CA ASP A 6 24.66 14.75 -33.14
C ASP A 6 25.31 13.40 -32.78
N GLU A 7 25.67 12.65 -33.80
CA GLU A 7 26.30 11.32 -33.67
C GLU A 7 27.73 11.35 -33.13
N ASN A 8 28.41 12.53 -33.22
CA ASN A 8 29.79 12.70 -32.80
C ASN A 8 29.90 13.07 -31.31
N LYS A 9 28.80 13.37 -30.65
CA LYS A 9 28.75 13.63 -29.20
C LYS A 9 28.78 12.33 -28.38
N PRO A 10 29.13 12.38 -27.10
CA PRO A 10 29.03 11.23 -26.21
C PRO A 10 27.60 10.66 -26.19
N LEU A 11 27.46 9.35 -26.04
CA LEU A 11 26.18 8.68 -26.00
C LEU A 11 25.25 9.26 -24.95
N LYS A 12 24.01 9.51 -25.34
CA LYS A 12 22.86 9.74 -24.46
C LYS A 12 21.63 9.09 -25.07
N ALA A 13 21.10 8.09 -24.38
CA ALA A 13 19.93 7.33 -24.80
C ALA A 13 18.89 7.29 -23.69
N PHE A 14 17.62 7.49 -24.01
CA PHE A 14 16.51 7.52 -23.08
C PHE A 14 15.64 6.28 -23.23
N VAL A 15 15.42 5.55 -22.14
CA VAL A 15 14.53 4.39 -22.10
C VAL A 15 13.09 4.89 -21.95
N PHE A 16 12.35 4.95 -23.06
CA PHE A 16 11.00 5.50 -23.06
C PHE A 16 9.89 4.46 -22.91
N LYS A 17 10.23 3.16 -23.12
CA LYS A 17 9.26 2.06 -23.02
C LYS A 17 9.93 0.74 -22.70
N THR A 18 9.28 -0.07 -21.87
CA THR A 18 9.65 -1.46 -21.64
C THR A 18 8.51 -2.37 -22.07
N VAL A 19 8.83 -3.53 -22.64
CA VAL A 19 7.88 -4.57 -23.02
C VAL A 19 8.29 -5.88 -22.35
N ALA A 20 7.36 -6.51 -21.65
CA ALA A 20 7.53 -7.85 -21.10
C ALA A 20 7.15 -8.90 -22.16
N ASP A 21 8.16 -9.49 -22.78
CA ASP A 21 7.98 -10.58 -23.74
C ASP A 21 8.05 -11.94 -23.04
N PRO A 22 7.10 -12.87 -23.28
CA PRO A 22 7.08 -14.17 -22.63
C PRO A 22 8.30 -15.04 -22.92
N PHE A 23 8.95 -14.87 -24.07
CA PHE A 23 10.03 -15.71 -24.57
C PHE A 23 11.41 -15.07 -24.35
N VAL A 24 11.52 -13.80 -24.72
CA VAL A 24 12.79 -13.04 -24.66
C VAL A 24 13.00 -12.42 -23.27
N GLY A 25 11.93 -12.20 -22.54
CA GLY A 25 11.91 -11.52 -21.26
C GLY A 25 11.74 -10.01 -21.46
N LYS A 26 12.57 -9.20 -20.82
CA LYS A 26 12.50 -7.74 -20.87
C LYS A 26 13.13 -7.22 -22.17
N ILE A 27 12.36 -6.37 -22.88
CA ILE A 27 12.81 -5.61 -24.05
C ILE A 27 12.66 -4.13 -23.71
N SER A 28 13.75 -3.39 -23.64
CA SER A 28 13.77 -1.95 -23.39
C SER A 28 13.92 -1.20 -24.70
N MET A 29 13.02 -0.27 -24.99
CA MET A 29 13.06 0.60 -26.16
C MET A 29 13.70 1.94 -25.80
N LEU A 30 14.69 2.33 -26.58
CA LEU A 30 15.51 3.51 -26.34
C LEU A 30 15.39 4.50 -27.50
N LYS A 31 15.28 5.76 -27.17
CA LYS A 31 15.52 6.88 -28.09
C LYS A 31 16.96 7.31 -27.95
N ILE A 32 17.75 7.20 -29.02
CA ILE A 32 19.11 7.71 -29.04
C ILE A 32 19.05 9.22 -29.27
N VAL A 33 19.45 9.97 -28.24
CA VAL A 33 19.35 11.44 -28.26
C VAL A 33 20.63 12.10 -28.77
N GLN A 34 21.77 11.55 -28.40
CA GLN A 34 23.10 12.00 -28.84
C GLN A 34 24.03 10.81 -28.99
N GLY A 35 25.04 10.94 -29.81
CA GLY A 35 26.05 9.92 -30.02
C GLY A 35 25.52 8.72 -30.75
N LYS A 36 26.14 7.59 -30.51
CA LYS A 36 25.74 6.28 -31.03
C LYS A 36 25.72 5.21 -29.96
N LEU A 37 24.75 4.32 -30.06
CA LEU A 37 24.65 3.14 -29.21
C LEU A 37 25.12 1.92 -30.01
N THR A 38 26.13 1.21 -29.51
CA THR A 38 26.70 0.04 -30.14
C THR A 38 26.46 -1.21 -29.30
N ALA A 39 26.19 -2.35 -29.94
CA ALA A 39 26.04 -3.62 -29.26
C ALA A 39 27.34 -4.04 -28.52
N GLY A 40 27.22 -4.61 -27.32
CA GLY A 40 28.34 -5.11 -26.55
C GLY A 40 29.10 -4.11 -25.69
N VAL A 41 28.82 -2.79 -25.81
CA VAL A 41 29.46 -1.75 -25.00
C VAL A 41 28.82 -1.64 -23.60
N SER A 42 29.53 -1.01 -22.69
CA SER A 42 29.00 -0.61 -21.38
C SER A 42 28.59 0.86 -21.40
N ALA A 43 27.48 1.17 -20.75
CA ALA A 43 26.98 2.52 -20.53
C ALA A 43 26.72 2.75 -19.03
N VAL A 44 26.67 3.99 -18.59
CA VAL A 44 26.26 4.35 -17.24
C VAL A 44 24.78 4.72 -17.25
N ASN A 45 24.00 4.11 -16.38
CA ASN A 45 22.65 4.56 -16.10
C ASN A 45 22.75 5.82 -15.22
N ALA A 46 22.47 6.98 -15.81
CA ALA A 46 22.58 8.26 -15.13
C ALA A 46 21.56 8.46 -14.00
N THR A 47 20.48 7.64 -13.98
CA THR A 47 19.45 7.69 -12.93
C THR A 47 19.87 6.93 -11.68
N THR A 48 20.50 5.75 -11.84
CA THR A 48 20.92 4.89 -10.72
C THR A 48 22.41 5.00 -10.39
N GLY A 49 23.22 5.51 -11.30
CA GLY A 49 24.69 5.52 -11.19
C GLY A 49 25.36 4.20 -11.56
N GLU A 50 24.59 3.16 -11.91
CA GLU A 50 25.11 1.83 -12.18
C GLU A 50 25.63 1.70 -13.62
N THR A 51 26.65 0.85 -13.81
CA THR A 51 27.12 0.49 -15.15
C THR A 51 26.29 -0.66 -15.70
N VAL A 52 25.68 -0.45 -16.85
CA VAL A 52 24.86 -1.44 -17.55
C VAL A 52 25.53 -1.89 -18.84
N ARG A 53 25.41 -3.17 -19.15
CA ARG A 53 25.94 -3.72 -20.41
C ARG A 53 24.86 -3.71 -21.48
N ILE A 54 25.15 -3.12 -22.63
CA ILE A 54 24.28 -3.16 -23.80
C ILE A 54 24.41 -4.52 -24.47
N GLY A 55 23.35 -5.32 -24.42
CA GLY A 55 23.30 -6.64 -25.05
C GLY A 55 23.09 -6.55 -26.57
N LYS A 56 22.25 -7.44 -27.08
CA LYS A 56 21.84 -7.39 -28.50
C LYS A 56 20.99 -6.15 -28.76
N LEU A 57 21.34 -5.45 -29.83
CA LEU A 57 20.63 -4.27 -30.31
C LEU A 57 19.67 -4.71 -31.43
N LEU A 58 18.42 -4.28 -31.32
CA LEU A 58 17.37 -4.67 -32.24
C LEU A 58 16.68 -3.45 -32.85
N LYS A 59 16.32 -3.54 -34.10
CA LYS A 59 15.33 -2.69 -34.77
C LYS A 59 13.99 -3.41 -34.78
N LEU A 60 12.96 -2.77 -34.25
CA LEU A 60 11.62 -3.33 -34.18
C LEU A 60 10.71 -2.71 -35.25
N THR A 61 10.07 -3.57 -36.05
CA THR A 61 9.05 -3.17 -37.00
C THR A 61 7.81 -4.04 -36.78
N GLY A 62 6.89 -3.57 -35.94
CA GLY A 62 5.78 -4.36 -35.47
C GLY A 62 6.28 -5.59 -34.66
N LYS A 63 5.98 -6.80 -35.14
CA LYS A 63 6.45 -8.06 -34.54
C LYS A 63 7.82 -8.50 -35.07
N LYS A 64 8.32 -7.89 -36.11
CA LYS A 64 9.62 -8.27 -36.72
C LYS A 64 10.74 -7.64 -35.92
N GLN A 65 11.73 -8.48 -35.53
CA GLN A 65 12.94 -8.08 -34.82
C GLN A 65 14.13 -8.32 -35.76
N GLU A 66 14.93 -7.29 -35.96
CA GLU A 66 16.14 -7.34 -36.78
C GLU A 66 17.34 -6.91 -35.97
N GLU A 67 18.36 -7.75 -35.87
CA GLU A 67 19.57 -7.45 -35.14
C GLU A 67 20.41 -6.42 -35.88
N ILE A 68 20.81 -5.35 -35.21
CA ILE A 68 21.65 -4.27 -35.76
C ILE A 68 22.92 -4.12 -34.89
N SER A 69 24.00 -3.64 -35.52
CA SER A 69 25.29 -3.43 -34.80
C SER A 69 25.32 -2.12 -34.04
N GLU A 70 24.66 -1.08 -34.55
CA GLU A 70 24.63 0.26 -33.97
C GLU A 70 23.33 0.99 -34.28
N ALA A 71 23.00 1.98 -33.43
CA ALA A 71 21.92 2.93 -33.64
C ALA A 71 22.45 4.36 -33.40
N LEU A 72 22.09 5.28 -34.29
CA LEU A 72 22.58 6.66 -34.31
C LEU A 72 21.65 7.63 -33.60
N ALA A 73 22.16 8.83 -33.30
CA ALA A 73 21.36 9.92 -32.79
C ALA A 73 20.11 10.16 -33.65
N GLY A 74 18.92 10.16 -33.06
CA GLY A 74 17.64 10.23 -33.75
C GLY A 74 16.93 8.90 -33.92
N ASP A 75 17.64 7.76 -33.85
CA ASP A 75 17.05 6.43 -34.00
C ASP A 75 16.26 5.98 -32.76
N ILE A 76 15.42 4.98 -32.96
CA ILE A 76 14.80 4.18 -31.92
C ILE A 76 15.33 2.75 -32.06
N ALA A 77 15.94 2.25 -30.99
CA ALA A 77 16.44 0.89 -30.91
C ALA A 77 15.86 0.16 -29.69
N ALA A 78 15.95 -1.16 -29.71
CA ALA A 78 15.55 -1.97 -28.56
C ALA A 78 16.74 -2.83 -28.09
N VAL A 79 16.80 -3.04 -26.78
CA VAL A 79 17.82 -3.90 -26.14
C VAL A 79 17.11 -4.94 -25.30
N THR A 80 17.52 -6.20 -25.44
CA THR A 80 16.97 -7.29 -24.64
C THR A 80 17.75 -7.45 -23.33
N LYS A 81 17.03 -7.79 -22.26
CA LYS A 81 17.62 -8.06 -20.93
C LYS A 81 18.47 -6.90 -20.38
N LEU A 82 18.10 -5.67 -20.73
CA LEU A 82 18.77 -4.47 -20.22
C LEU A 82 18.37 -4.24 -18.75
N GLU A 83 19.37 -4.03 -17.88
CA GLU A 83 19.16 -3.64 -16.48
C GLU A 83 18.92 -2.14 -16.37
N ALA A 84 17.84 -1.67 -16.96
CA ALA A 84 17.36 -0.29 -16.90
C ALA A 84 15.84 -0.28 -16.97
N SER A 85 15.23 0.74 -16.40
CA SER A 85 13.78 0.92 -16.32
C SER A 85 13.32 2.03 -17.28
N THR A 86 12.02 2.08 -17.54
CA THR A 86 11.42 3.22 -18.25
C THR A 86 11.73 4.51 -17.48
N ASN A 87 12.09 5.58 -18.17
CA ASN A 87 12.62 6.84 -17.69
C ASN A 87 14.12 6.87 -17.37
N ASP A 88 14.84 5.76 -17.43
CA ASP A 88 16.28 5.80 -17.25
C ASP A 88 17.00 6.42 -18.46
N THR A 89 18.10 7.10 -18.17
CA THR A 89 19.00 7.65 -19.16
C THR A 89 20.33 6.91 -19.16
N LEU A 90 20.70 6.35 -20.30
CA LEU A 90 21.99 5.70 -20.49
C LEU A 90 22.98 6.65 -21.14
N CYS A 91 24.14 6.80 -20.55
CA CYS A 91 25.18 7.74 -20.97
C CYS A 91 26.53 7.06 -21.18
N ALA A 92 27.38 7.70 -21.99
CA ALA A 92 28.80 7.42 -21.99
C ALA A 92 29.40 7.79 -20.62
N PRO A 93 30.38 7.03 -20.10
CA PRO A 93 30.96 7.26 -18.76
C PRO A 93 31.54 8.66 -18.55
N GLU A 94 32.03 9.28 -19.59
CA GLU A 94 32.64 10.61 -19.58
C GLU A 94 31.63 11.78 -19.59
N ALA A 95 30.31 11.49 -19.83
CA ALA A 95 29.28 12.51 -19.99
C ALA A 95 27.94 12.12 -19.32
N VAL A 96 28.00 11.74 -18.07
CA VAL A 96 26.83 11.28 -17.30
C VAL A 96 25.92 12.46 -16.94
N ALA A 97 24.71 12.49 -17.53
CA ALA A 97 23.68 13.47 -17.22
C ALA A 97 22.29 12.91 -17.55
N ALA A 98 21.43 12.77 -16.54
CA ALA A 98 20.07 12.28 -16.71
C ALA A 98 19.21 13.30 -17.49
N LEU A 99 18.32 12.78 -18.33
CA LEU A 99 17.24 13.55 -18.93
C LEU A 99 16.06 13.65 -17.94
N ALA A 100 15.23 14.67 -18.10
CA ALA A 100 14.02 14.79 -17.32
C ALA A 100 13.11 13.58 -17.55
N PRO A 101 12.62 12.93 -16.51
CA PRO A 101 11.71 11.79 -16.67
C PRO A 101 10.37 12.25 -17.23
N THR A 102 9.68 11.33 -17.92
CA THR A 102 8.27 11.52 -18.28
C THR A 102 7.42 11.33 -17.03
N GLU A 103 6.56 12.29 -16.73
CA GLU A 103 5.60 12.18 -15.64
C GLU A 103 4.44 11.27 -16.09
N PHE A 104 4.20 10.22 -15.32
CA PHE A 104 3.08 9.30 -15.54
C PHE A 104 1.99 9.57 -14.50
N PRO A 105 0.70 9.46 -14.91
CA PRO A 105 -0.39 9.57 -13.95
C PRO A 105 -0.28 8.47 -12.89
N GLN A 106 -0.69 8.81 -11.66
CA GLN A 106 -0.61 7.90 -10.52
C GLN A 106 -1.82 6.96 -10.50
N ALA A 107 -1.60 5.72 -10.02
CA ALA A 107 -2.68 4.79 -9.80
C ALA A 107 -3.63 5.33 -8.72
N CYS A 108 -4.92 5.38 -9.04
CA CYS A 108 -5.97 5.91 -8.16
C CYS A 108 -7.16 4.93 -7.99
N TYR A 109 -7.11 3.78 -8.66
CA TYR A 109 -8.15 2.75 -8.61
C TYR A 109 -7.52 1.42 -8.26
N PHE A 110 -7.85 0.88 -7.07
CA PHE A 110 -7.24 -0.33 -6.52
C PHE A 110 -8.25 -1.47 -6.41
N ARG A 111 -7.78 -2.69 -6.65
CA ARG A 111 -8.54 -3.93 -6.43
C ARG A 111 -7.66 -4.98 -5.76
N ALA A 112 -8.25 -5.74 -4.86
CA ALA A 112 -7.60 -6.93 -4.33
C ALA A 112 -7.51 -8.00 -5.42
N VAL A 113 -6.35 -8.63 -5.58
CA VAL A 113 -6.07 -9.58 -6.67
C VAL A 113 -5.66 -10.94 -6.11
N ASN A 114 -6.34 -11.99 -6.58
CA ASN A 114 -6.07 -13.37 -6.21
C ASN A 114 -6.11 -14.26 -7.46
N LEU A 115 -5.48 -15.44 -7.40
CA LEU A 115 -5.60 -16.45 -8.45
C LEU A 115 -7.03 -17.06 -8.46
N ALA A 116 -7.66 -17.16 -9.64
CA ALA A 116 -9.03 -17.64 -9.78
C ALA A 116 -9.23 -19.09 -9.34
N GLY A 117 -8.22 -19.95 -9.46
CA GLY A 117 -8.27 -21.37 -9.10
C GLY A 117 -7.40 -21.79 -7.91
N GLY A 118 -6.89 -20.81 -7.15
CA GLY A 118 -5.80 -21.06 -6.21
C GLY A 118 -4.48 -21.33 -6.93
N GLY A 119 -3.39 -21.46 -6.23
CA GLY A 119 -2.09 -21.78 -6.82
C GLY A 119 -0.91 -21.06 -6.17
N ASP A 120 0.18 -20.99 -6.91
CA ASP A 120 1.42 -20.38 -6.45
C ASP A 120 1.37 -18.85 -6.54
N GLU A 121 1.13 -18.22 -5.40
CA GLU A 121 1.09 -16.76 -5.27
C GLU A 121 2.44 -16.08 -5.57
N GLY A 122 3.55 -16.79 -5.41
CA GLY A 122 4.87 -16.30 -5.78
C GLY A 122 4.99 -16.10 -7.29
N LYS A 123 4.41 -17.02 -8.07
CA LYS A 123 4.35 -16.89 -9.54
C LYS A 123 3.49 -15.71 -9.96
N LEU A 124 2.34 -15.51 -9.29
CA LEU A 124 1.48 -14.34 -9.56
C LEU A 124 2.23 -13.04 -9.29
N SER A 125 2.88 -12.92 -8.13
CA SER A 125 3.68 -11.74 -7.80
C SER A 125 4.81 -11.50 -8.81
N GLY A 126 5.46 -12.56 -9.30
CA GLY A 126 6.47 -12.47 -10.35
C GLY A 126 5.91 -11.99 -11.70
N ALA A 127 4.72 -12.46 -12.09
CA ALA A 127 4.05 -12.02 -13.31
C ALA A 127 3.60 -10.55 -13.22
N ILE A 128 3.03 -10.15 -12.08
CA ILE A 128 2.63 -8.76 -11.84
C ILE A 128 3.87 -7.84 -11.89
N ARG A 129 5.00 -8.20 -11.26
CA ARG A 129 6.23 -7.38 -11.34
C ARG A 129 6.68 -7.14 -12.78
N ARG A 130 6.62 -8.14 -13.64
CA ARG A 130 6.93 -7.97 -15.07
C ARG A 130 5.95 -7.03 -15.76
N LEU A 131 4.67 -7.06 -15.36
CA LEU A 131 3.67 -6.15 -15.89
C LEU A 131 3.92 -4.70 -15.44
N LEU A 132 4.37 -4.48 -14.18
CA LEU A 132 4.79 -3.17 -13.67
C LEU A 132 6.01 -2.60 -14.41
N GLU A 133 6.94 -3.46 -14.84
CA GLU A 133 8.06 -3.02 -15.70
C GLU A 133 7.58 -2.51 -17.06
N GLU A 134 6.49 -3.09 -17.59
CA GLU A 134 5.88 -2.69 -18.86
C GLU A 134 5.02 -1.42 -18.73
N ASP A 135 4.35 -1.26 -17.60
CA ASP A 135 3.39 -0.17 -17.35
C ASP A 135 3.66 0.54 -16.03
N PRO A 136 4.35 1.69 -16.07
CA PRO A 136 4.68 2.48 -14.88
C PRO A 136 3.47 3.08 -14.14
N THR A 137 2.28 3.06 -14.75
CA THR A 137 1.04 3.57 -14.15
C THR A 137 0.32 2.53 -13.30
N LEU A 138 0.77 1.27 -13.34
CA LEU A 138 0.32 0.23 -12.44
C LEU A 138 1.08 0.28 -11.12
N LYS A 139 0.40 -0.05 -10.03
CA LYS A 139 0.99 -0.26 -8.69
C LYS A 139 0.62 -1.64 -8.16
N TYR A 140 1.48 -2.23 -7.35
CA TYR A 140 1.22 -3.47 -6.64
C TYR A 140 1.61 -3.32 -5.18
N VAL A 141 0.64 -3.45 -4.29
CA VAL A 141 0.78 -3.20 -2.86
C VAL A 141 0.34 -4.43 -2.08
N HIS A 142 1.08 -4.78 -1.04
CA HIS A 142 0.66 -5.75 -0.05
C HIS A 142 0.17 -4.99 1.19
N ASN A 143 -1.12 -5.06 1.46
CA ASN A 143 -1.69 -4.57 2.71
C ASN A 143 -1.50 -5.64 3.78
N HIS A 144 -0.61 -5.38 4.73
CA HIS A 144 -0.25 -6.33 5.80
C HIS A 144 -1.37 -6.50 6.83
N GLU A 145 -2.26 -5.53 6.97
CA GLU A 145 -3.35 -5.56 7.94
C GLU A 145 -4.52 -6.40 7.44
N THR A 146 -4.92 -6.19 6.21
CA THR A 146 -6.01 -6.96 5.59
C THR A 146 -5.52 -8.26 4.94
N HIS A 147 -4.20 -8.50 4.96
CA HIS A 147 -3.53 -9.61 4.27
C HIS A 147 -3.89 -9.72 2.79
N GLN A 148 -4.22 -8.59 2.16
CA GLN A 148 -4.58 -8.55 0.75
C GLN A 148 -3.42 -8.04 -0.11
N ARG A 149 -3.32 -8.61 -1.29
CA ARG A 149 -2.50 -8.06 -2.38
C ARG A 149 -3.39 -7.25 -3.28
N MET A 150 -2.98 -6.02 -3.55
CA MET A 150 -3.76 -5.08 -4.34
C MET A 150 -2.99 -4.68 -5.59
N ILE A 151 -3.69 -4.63 -6.71
CA ILE A 151 -3.22 -4.01 -7.94
C ILE A 151 -3.95 -2.69 -8.14
N GLY A 152 -3.20 -1.64 -8.41
CA GLY A 152 -3.72 -0.30 -8.68
C GLY A 152 -3.46 0.10 -10.12
N GLY A 153 -4.38 0.86 -10.68
CA GLY A 153 -4.27 1.42 -12.01
C GLY A 153 -5.07 2.71 -12.15
N LEU A 154 -5.22 3.18 -13.37
CA LEU A 154 -5.90 4.43 -13.66
C LEU A 154 -7.44 4.30 -13.66
N GLY A 155 -7.99 3.09 -13.69
CA GLY A 155 -9.42 2.80 -13.70
C GLY A 155 -9.70 1.32 -13.96
N ASP A 156 -10.99 0.97 -14.05
CA ASP A 156 -11.49 -0.39 -14.25
C ASP A 156 -10.97 -1.04 -15.55
N GLN A 157 -11.14 -0.36 -16.68
CA GLN A 157 -10.65 -0.86 -17.99
C GLN A 157 -9.14 -1.09 -17.99
N HIS A 158 -8.37 -0.26 -17.29
CA HIS A 158 -6.93 -0.45 -17.18
C HIS A 158 -6.60 -1.76 -16.42
N LEU A 159 -7.30 -2.02 -15.33
CA LEU A 159 -7.13 -3.27 -14.57
C LEU A 159 -7.64 -4.50 -15.33
N ASP A 160 -8.72 -4.37 -16.14
CA ASP A 160 -9.18 -5.43 -17.02
C ASP A 160 -8.13 -5.79 -18.07
N VAL A 161 -7.47 -4.79 -18.68
CA VAL A 161 -6.35 -5.01 -19.60
C VAL A 161 -5.18 -5.67 -18.87
N ALA A 162 -4.87 -5.25 -17.65
CA ALA A 162 -3.82 -5.89 -16.83
C ALA A 162 -4.14 -7.37 -16.57
N ALA A 163 -5.40 -7.69 -16.21
CA ALA A 163 -5.87 -9.08 -16.01
C ALA A 163 -5.78 -9.89 -17.32
N ALA A 164 -6.21 -9.32 -18.44
CA ALA A 164 -6.11 -9.96 -19.75
C ALA A 164 -4.65 -10.23 -20.16
N LYS A 165 -3.73 -9.32 -19.86
CA LYS A 165 -2.28 -9.52 -20.06
C LYS A 165 -1.71 -10.62 -19.16
N LEU A 166 -2.10 -10.67 -17.87
CA LEU A 166 -1.72 -11.74 -16.96
C LEU A 166 -2.15 -13.12 -17.49
N LYS A 167 -3.37 -13.22 -18.00
CA LYS A 167 -3.90 -14.45 -18.60
C LYS A 167 -3.17 -14.81 -19.91
N SER A 168 -3.05 -13.87 -20.84
CA SER A 168 -2.55 -14.14 -22.20
C SER A 168 -1.03 -14.31 -22.28
N LYS A 169 -0.26 -13.52 -21.50
CA LYS A 169 1.21 -13.56 -21.51
C LYS A 169 1.80 -14.55 -20.50
N PHE A 170 1.16 -14.70 -19.34
CA PHE A 170 1.72 -15.46 -18.21
C PHE A 170 0.88 -16.68 -17.83
N GLY A 171 -0.27 -16.91 -18.49
CA GLY A 171 -1.16 -18.04 -18.20
C GLY A 171 -1.85 -17.95 -16.84
N MET A 172 -1.93 -16.74 -16.26
CA MET A 172 -2.48 -16.54 -14.92
C MET A 172 -3.85 -15.90 -14.97
N GLU A 173 -4.86 -16.66 -14.60
CA GLU A 173 -6.21 -16.15 -14.46
C GLU A 173 -6.42 -15.61 -13.05
N VAL A 174 -6.76 -14.30 -12.96
CA VAL A 174 -6.94 -13.59 -11.69
C VAL A 174 -8.40 -13.23 -11.48
N LYS A 175 -8.81 -13.20 -10.20
CA LYS A 175 -10.07 -12.64 -9.73
C LYS A 175 -9.76 -11.36 -8.97
N MET A 176 -10.42 -10.28 -9.33
CA MET A 176 -10.32 -9.01 -8.63
C MET A 176 -11.59 -8.76 -7.81
N SER A 177 -11.42 -8.17 -6.62
CA SER A 177 -12.50 -7.80 -5.72
C SER A 177 -12.23 -6.44 -5.09
N GLU A 178 -13.21 -5.87 -4.42
CA GLU A 178 -13.00 -4.64 -3.65
C GLU A 178 -11.98 -4.89 -2.52
N PRO A 179 -11.10 -3.91 -2.24
CA PRO A 179 -10.21 -3.97 -1.09
C PRO A 179 -11.02 -3.97 0.20
N LYS A 180 -10.54 -4.70 1.19
CA LYS A 180 -11.09 -4.61 2.55
C LYS A 180 -10.62 -3.32 3.20
N ILE A 181 -11.51 -2.70 3.94
CA ILE A 181 -11.20 -1.49 4.71
C ILE A 181 -10.58 -1.89 6.06
N ALA A 182 -9.49 -1.24 6.42
CA ALA A 182 -8.77 -1.50 7.66
C ALA A 182 -9.43 -0.75 8.83
N TYR A 183 -10.61 -1.19 9.25
CA TYR A 183 -11.28 -0.65 10.43
C TYR A 183 -10.48 -0.90 11.71
N ARG A 184 -10.76 -0.10 12.75
CA ARG A 184 -10.23 -0.25 14.11
C ARG A 184 -11.35 -0.24 15.13
N GLU A 185 -11.06 -0.72 16.33
CA GLU A 185 -11.94 -0.56 17.47
C GLU A 185 -11.28 0.33 18.53
N ALA A 186 -12.07 1.07 19.28
CA ALA A 186 -11.60 1.84 20.42
C ALA A 186 -12.67 1.84 21.53
N ILE A 187 -12.32 2.27 22.75
CA ILE A 187 -13.25 2.34 23.87
C ILE A 187 -13.64 3.78 24.19
N ARG A 188 -14.88 3.99 24.66
CA ARG A 188 -15.40 5.32 25.08
C ARG A 188 -15.25 5.57 26.56
N LYS A 189 -15.39 4.51 27.38
CA LYS A 189 -15.52 4.61 28.82
C LYS A 189 -14.35 3.93 29.50
N PRO A 190 -13.66 4.59 30.42
CA PRO A 190 -12.68 3.92 31.26
C PRO A 190 -13.34 2.88 32.15
N VAL A 191 -12.71 1.74 32.30
CA VAL A 191 -13.18 0.63 33.14
C VAL A 191 -12.02 -0.02 33.89
N THR A 192 -12.31 -0.55 35.09
CA THR A 192 -11.35 -1.35 35.84
C THR A 192 -11.84 -2.79 35.89
N ILE A 193 -11.08 -3.68 35.34
CA ILE A 193 -11.42 -5.11 35.26
C ILE A 193 -10.50 -5.92 36.14
N GLU A 194 -11.10 -6.80 36.95
CA GLU A 194 -10.40 -7.80 37.71
C GLU A 194 -10.66 -9.19 37.12
N SER A 195 -9.61 -9.89 36.72
CA SER A 195 -9.74 -11.19 36.06
C SER A 195 -8.81 -12.21 36.68
N LYS A 196 -9.37 -13.40 36.94
CA LYS A 196 -8.68 -14.49 37.60
C LYS A 196 -8.76 -15.76 36.79
N TYR A 197 -7.63 -16.20 36.28
CA TYR A 197 -7.50 -17.50 35.63
C TYR A 197 -7.02 -18.54 36.60
N LYS A 198 -7.88 -19.50 36.91
CA LYS A 198 -7.57 -20.66 37.78
C LYS A 198 -8.00 -21.94 37.11
N LYS A 199 -7.05 -22.83 36.82
CA LYS A 199 -7.31 -24.16 36.31
C LYS A 199 -6.55 -25.21 37.11
N GLN A 200 -7.26 -26.23 37.56
CA GLN A 200 -6.68 -27.33 38.33
C GLN A 200 -7.10 -28.64 37.66
N SER A 201 -6.15 -29.33 37.05
CA SER A 201 -6.37 -30.58 36.31
C SER A 201 -5.28 -31.59 36.67
N GLY A 202 -5.28 -32.05 37.94
CA GLY A 202 -4.33 -33.07 38.46
C GLY A 202 -2.85 -32.63 38.40
N GLY A 203 -2.15 -32.63 39.54
CA GLY A 203 -0.77 -32.19 39.62
C GLY A 203 -0.63 -30.67 39.82
N HIS A 204 0.24 -30.00 39.07
CA HIS A 204 0.43 -28.55 39.11
C HIS A 204 -0.80 -27.83 38.52
N GLY A 205 -1.35 -26.87 39.28
CA GLY A 205 -2.41 -25.97 38.85
C GLY A 205 -1.88 -24.84 37.95
N GLN A 206 -2.79 -24.05 37.40
CA GLN A 206 -2.47 -22.79 36.69
C GLN A 206 -3.20 -21.65 37.42
N TYR A 207 -2.45 -20.59 37.76
CA TYR A 207 -2.99 -19.45 38.49
C TYR A 207 -2.43 -18.14 37.91
N GLY A 208 -3.31 -17.24 37.50
CA GLY A 208 -2.98 -15.88 37.14
C GLY A 208 -4.12 -14.95 37.54
N HIS A 209 -3.82 -13.85 38.23
CA HIS A 209 -4.81 -12.89 38.68
C HIS A 209 -4.28 -11.47 38.44
N VAL A 210 -5.06 -10.69 37.73
CA VAL A 210 -4.72 -9.32 37.34
C VAL A 210 -5.91 -8.39 37.58
N LYS A 211 -5.63 -7.16 38.00
CA LYS A 211 -6.57 -6.06 38.04
C LYS A 211 -6.02 -4.94 37.18
N ILE A 212 -6.73 -4.59 36.10
CA ILE A 212 -6.25 -3.69 35.06
C ILE A 212 -7.24 -2.57 34.89
N GLU A 213 -6.74 -1.34 34.89
CA GLU A 213 -7.48 -0.15 34.50
C GLU A 213 -7.27 0.10 33.00
N PHE A 214 -8.37 0.18 32.26
CA PHE A 214 -8.38 0.47 30.83
C PHE A 214 -8.95 1.87 30.60
N GLU A 215 -8.23 2.68 29.86
CA GLU A 215 -8.66 4.03 29.49
C GLU A 215 -8.29 4.34 28.05
N SER A 216 -9.02 5.25 27.40
CA SER A 216 -8.62 5.76 26.09
C SER A 216 -7.44 6.71 26.23
N TYR A 217 -6.54 6.72 25.22
CA TYR A 217 -5.46 7.70 25.15
C TYR A 217 -5.22 8.12 23.69
N ASP A 218 -4.48 9.19 23.50
CA ASP A 218 -4.18 9.73 22.17
C ASP A 218 -2.91 9.08 21.61
N GLY A 219 -3.05 7.88 21.03
CA GLY A 219 -1.96 7.11 20.42
C GLY A 219 -2.50 5.92 19.64
N ASP A 220 -1.77 5.48 18.61
CA ASP A 220 -2.25 4.49 17.63
C ASP A 220 -2.11 3.03 18.07
N GLU A 221 -1.40 2.76 19.18
CA GLU A 221 -1.14 1.41 19.68
C GLU A 221 -1.70 1.21 21.09
N LEU A 222 -1.69 -0.04 21.57
CA LEU A 222 -1.96 -0.35 22.96
C LEU A 222 -0.77 0.07 23.82
N MET A 223 -1.00 0.96 24.80
CA MET A 223 0.00 1.38 25.78
C MET A 223 -0.14 0.56 27.07
N PHE A 224 0.88 -0.19 27.43
CA PHE A 224 0.92 -0.89 28.72
C PHE A 224 1.66 -0.06 29.77
N CYS A 225 1.06 0.04 30.96
CA CYS A 225 1.66 0.67 32.14
C CYS A 225 1.54 -0.25 33.36
N GLU A 226 2.42 -0.05 34.36
CA GLU A 226 2.37 -0.78 35.61
C GLU A 226 2.36 0.19 36.81
N LYS A 227 1.47 -0.07 37.76
CA LYS A 227 1.35 0.66 39.04
C LYS A 227 1.09 -0.30 40.19
N VAL A 228 1.64 -1.51 40.12
CA VAL A 228 1.45 -2.53 41.17
C VAL A 228 2.16 -2.14 42.45
N PHE A 229 1.42 -2.13 43.57
CA PHE A 229 1.96 -1.85 44.88
C PHE A 229 2.27 -3.13 45.64
N GLY A 230 3.32 -3.12 46.49
CA GLY A 230 3.63 -4.20 47.42
C GLY A 230 4.04 -5.54 46.82
N GLY A 231 4.30 -5.61 45.50
CA GLY A 231 4.70 -6.86 44.84
C GLY A 231 3.57 -7.87 44.66
N ALA A 232 2.32 -7.42 44.67
CA ALA A 232 1.14 -8.27 44.51
C ALA A 232 1.22 -9.13 43.22
N VAL A 233 1.80 -8.61 42.16
CA VAL A 233 2.21 -9.35 40.96
C VAL A 233 3.73 -9.21 40.83
N PRO A 234 4.51 -10.31 40.79
CA PRO A 234 5.94 -10.27 40.57
C PRO A 234 6.30 -9.68 39.21
N LYS A 235 7.34 -8.84 39.16
CA LYS A 235 7.76 -8.11 37.94
C LYS A 235 8.08 -9.00 36.73
N ASN A 236 8.54 -10.22 36.95
CA ASN A 236 8.82 -11.19 35.91
C ASN A 236 7.56 -11.61 35.11
N PHE A 237 6.35 -11.38 35.64
CA PHE A 237 5.10 -11.67 34.91
C PHE A 237 4.54 -10.47 34.13
N PHE A 238 5.07 -9.25 34.30
CA PHE A 238 4.60 -8.06 33.58
C PHE A 238 4.71 -8.21 32.08
N PRO A 239 5.81 -8.73 31.49
CA PRO A 239 5.88 -8.96 30.04
C PRO A 239 4.83 -9.96 29.53
N ALA A 240 4.46 -10.94 30.36
CA ALA A 240 3.42 -11.90 30.00
C ALA A 240 2.02 -11.26 30.00
N VAL A 241 1.74 -10.35 30.93
CA VAL A 241 0.51 -9.56 30.98
C VAL A 241 0.43 -8.66 29.74
N GLU A 242 1.48 -7.90 29.48
CA GLU A 242 1.56 -7.01 28.31
C GLU A 242 1.34 -7.77 26.99
N LYS A 243 2.06 -8.88 26.80
CA LYS A 243 1.89 -9.73 25.63
C LYS A 243 0.48 -10.29 25.49
N GLY A 244 -0.16 -10.66 26.62
CA GLY A 244 -1.53 -11.14 26.64
C GLY A 244 -2.54 -10.07 26.22
N LEU A 245 -2.30 -8.82 26.58
CA LEU A 245 -3.11 -7.67 26.15
C LEU A 245 -2.88 -7.33 24.68
N GLN A 246 -1.62 -7.31 24.23
CA GLN A 246 -1.27 -7.03 22.83
C GLN A 246 -1.91 -8.04 21.86
N GLU A 247 -1.74 -9.34 22.13
CA GLU A 247 -2.36 -10.38 21.29
C GLU A 247 -3.89 -10.34 21.35
N ALA A 248 -4.49 -9.99 22.49
CA ALA A 248 -5.94 -9.85 22.58
C ALA A 248 -6.46 -8.61 21.85
N ALA A 249 -5.66 -7.53 21.81
CA ALA A 249 -6.00 -6.29 21.11
C ALA A 249 -5.95 -6.42 19.56
N GLU A 250 -5.31 -7.44 19.02
CA GLU A 250 -5.36 -7.74 17.59
C GLU A 250 -6.78 -8.06 17.10
N HIS A 251 -7.67 -8.47 18.02
CA HIS A 251 -9.04 -8.88 17.71
C HIS A 251 -10.04 -8.26 18.68
N GLY A 252 -10.69 -7.19 18.25
CA GLY A 252 -11.75 -6.53 19.01
C GLY A 252 -13.06 -7.31 19.06
N SER A 253 -14.09 -6.71 19.67
CA SER A 253 -15.34 -7.36 20.00
C SER A 253 -16.51 -7.05 19.06
N ILE A 254 -16.42 -5.99 18.25
CA ILE A 254 -17.49 -5.56 17.34
C ILE A 254 -17.39 -6.27 15.99
N GLY A 255 -16.23 -6.19 15.36
CA GLY A 255 -15.96 -6.77 14.04
C GLY A 255 -14.69 -7.61 13.99
N GLY A 256 -14.01 -7.79 15.13
CA GLY A 256 -12.73 -8.49 15.20
C GLY A 256 -11.56 -7.64 14.68
N PHE A 257 -11.75 -6.33 14.59
CA PHE A 257 -10.71 -5.40 14.15
C PHE A 257 -9.72 -5.08 15.27
N PRO A 258 -8.46 -4.72 14.98
CA PRO A 258 -7.50 -4.33 16.00
C PRO A 258 -8.00 -3.18 16.86
N VAL A 259 -7.76 -3.28 18.17
CA VAL A 259 -8.13 -2.25 19.15
C VAL A 259 -6.95 -1.30 19.34
N VAL A 260 -7.20 -0.02 19.10
CA VAL A 260 -6.22 1.07 19.19
C VAL A 260 -6.65 2.10 20.22
N ARG A 261 -5.80 3.08 20.49
CA ARG A 261 -6.07 4.18 21.43
C ARG A 261 -6.44 3.66 22.83
N LEU A 262 -5.83 2.55 23.24
CA LEU A 262 -6.10 1.88 24.50
C LEU A 262 -4.87 1.90 25.40
N LYS A 263 -5.01 2.47 26.60
CA LYS A 263 -4.03 2.37 27.67
C LYS A 263 -4.51 1.39 28.72
N ALA A 264 -3.68 0.41 29.03
CA ALA A 264 -3.93 -0.62 30.02
C ALA A 264 -2.91 -0.49 31.15
N THR A 265 -3.39 -0.17 32.36
CA THR A 265 -2.54 -0.02 33.55
C THR A 265 -2.79 -1.19 34.50
N LEU A 266 -1.78 -2.05 34.71
CA LEU A 266 -1.84 -3.10 35.71
C LEU A 266 -1.69 -2.45 37.09
N ILE A 267 -2.77 -2.49 37.92
CA ILE A 267 -2.81 -1.80 39.21
C ILE A 267 -2.69 -2.77 40.41
N ASP A 268 -3.17 -4.01 40.24
CA ASP A 268 -3.16 -5.01 41.31
C ASP A 268 -3.28 -6.42 40.73
N GLY A 269 -3.17 -7.43 41.60
CA GLY A 269 -3.37 -8.83 41.28
C GLY A 269 -2.93 -9.73 42.45
N SER A 270 -2.72 -11.00 42.15
CA SER A 270 -2.08 -11.93 43.08
C SER A 270 -1.41 -13.08 42.35
N TYR A 271 -0.47 -13.71 42.98
CA TYR A 271 0.22 -14.88 42.47
C TYR A 271 0.19 -16.05 43.45
N HIS A 272 0.39 -17.24 42.93
CA HIS A 272 0.55 -18.46 43.74
C HIS A 272 1.97 -18.99 43.53
N PRO A 273 2.75 -19.26 44.60
CA PRO A 273 4.17 -19.61 44.46
C PRO A 273 4.49 -20.84 43.60
N VAL A 274 3.53 -21.76 43.45
CA VAL A 274 3.69 -23.02 42.71
C VAL A 274 2.92 -23.02 41.38
N ASP A 275 1.71 -22.46 41.37
CA ASP A 275 0.79 -22.59 40.22
C ASP A 275 0.81 -21.38 39.28
N SER A 276 1.50 -20.30 39.62
CA SER A 276 1.63 -19.14 38.75
C SER A 276 2.67 -19.35 37.68
N SER A 277 2.31 -18.98 36.45
CA SER A 277 3.16 -19.05 35.24
C SER A 277 2.90 -17.89 34.31
N GLU A 278 3.85 -17.60 33.42
CA GLU A 278 3.69 -16.58 32.37
C GLU A 278 2.42 -16.84 31.53
N MET A 279 2.16 -18.10 31.16
CA MET A 279 0.97 -18.49 30.42
C MET A 279 -0.33 -18.20 31.18
N ALA A 280 -0.35 -18.41 32.51
CA ALA A 280 -1.54 -18.14 33.31
C ALA A 280 -1.81 -16.63 33.43
N PHE A 281 -0.77 -15.80 33.56
CA PHE A 281 -0.91 -14.34 33.56
C PHE A 281 -1.29 -13.79 32.20
N LYS A 282 -0.70 -14.33 31.10
CA LYS A 282 -1.09 -14.02 29.73
C LYS A 282 -2.58 -14.29 29.50
N THR A 283 -3.06 -15.46 29.94
CA THR A 283 -4.46 -15.85 29.81
C THR A 283 -5.38 -14.94 30.66
N ALA A 284 -5.00 -14.62 31.90
CA ALA A 284 -5.76 -13.72 32.78
C ALA A 284 -5.86 -12.30 32.15
N ALA A 285 -4.78 -11.79 31.56
CA ALA A 285 -4.76 -10.51 30.85
C ALA A 285 -5.68 -10.51 29.63
N SER A 286 -5.65 -11.55 28.82
CA SER A 286 -6.56 -11.72 27.67
C SER A 286 -8.02 -11.80 28.10
N MET A 287 -8.32 -12.44 29.22
CA MET A 287 -9.68 -12.46 29.78
C MET A 287 -10.10 -11.06 30.25
N ALA A 288 -9.23 -10.35 30.97
CA ALA A 288 -9.49 -8.98 31.41
C ALA A 288 -9.79 -8.04 30.23
N PHE A 289 -9.02 -8.17 29.13
CA PHE A 289 -9.28 -7.42 27.90
C PHE A 289 -10.66 -7.72 27.31
N LYS A 290 -11.03 -8.99 27.21
CA LYS A 290 -12.35 -9.40 26.68
C LYS A 290 -13.51 -8.85 27.51
N ASP A 291 -13.34 -8.81 28.83
CA ASP A 291 -14.37 -8.23 29.70
C ASP A 291 -14.37 -6.69 29.63
N CYS A 292 -13.20 -6.05 29.47
CA CYS A 292 -13.09 -4.62 29.16
C CYS A 292 -13.92 -4.27 27.91
N MET A 293 -13.76 -5.01 26.84
CA MET A 293 -14.49 -4.75 25.58
C MET A 293 -16.01 -4.91 25.70
N LYS A 294 -16.52 -5.64 26.70
CA LYS A 294 -17.96 -5.71 26.99
C LYS A 294 -18.48 -4.48 27.77
N GLU A 295 -17.66 -3.92 28.66
CA GLU A 295 -18.08 -2.88 29.61
C GLU A 295 -17.72 -1.46 29.17
N ALA A 296 -16.64 -1.31 28.39
CA ALA A 296 -16.06 -0.02 28.02
C ALA A 296 -16.74 0.71 26.87
N GLN A 297 -17.90 0.21 26.38
CA GLN A 297 -18.64 0.78 25.26
C GLN A 297 -17.75 0.93 23.99
N PRO A 298 -17.28 -0.15 23.40
CA PRO A 298 -16.44 -0.11 22.23
C PRO A 298 -17.16 0.50 21.04
N TYR A 299 -16.40 1.13 20.13
CA TYR A 299 -16.89 1.72 18.91
C TYR A 299 -15.90 1.53 17.77
N LEU A 300 -16.38 1.65 16.54
CA LEU A 300 -15.56 1.50 15.34
C LEU A 300 -14.92 2.82 14.94
N LEU A 301 -13.72 2.70 14.41
CA LEU A 301 -12.98 3.73 13.71
C LEU A 301 -12.81 3.30 12.25
N GLU A 302 -13.02 4.25 11.35
CA GLU A 302 -12.78 4.09 9.91
C GLU A 302 -11.57 4.91 9.47
N PRO A 303 -10.78 4.44 8.50
CA PRO A 303 -9.71 5.24 7.91
C PRO A 303 -10.30 6.35 7.05
N VAL A 304 -9.74 7.54 7.19
CA VAL A 304 -10.04 8.73 6.41
C VAL A 304 -8.80 9.10 5.61
N ASP A 305 -8.98 9.29 4.31
CA ASP A 305 -7.95 9.70 3.39
C ASP A 305 -8.00 11.21 3.11
N SER A 306 -6.83 11.81 3.01
CA SER A 306 -6.63 13.14 2.43
C SER A 306 -6.57 13.01 0.92
N LEU A 307 -7.36 13.80 0.22
CA LEU A 307 -7.53 13.77 -1.22
C LEU A 307 -6.98 15.05 -1.85
N LYS A 308 -6.20 14.88 -2.90
CA LYS A 308 -5.78 15.96 -3.79
C LYS A 308 -6.36 15.67 -5.17
N ILE A 309 -7.33 16.51 -5.61
CA ILE A 309 -8.11 16.29 -6.80
C ILE A 309 -7.84 17.42 -7.79
N LEU A 310 -7.37 17.08 -8.97
CA LEU A 310 -7.20 18.00 -10.09
C LEU A 310 -8.39 17.87 -11.04
N LEU A 311 -9.06 18.98 -11.36
CA LEU A 311 -10.27 18.95 -12.17
C LEU A 311 -10.49 20.27 -12.95
N PRO A 312 -11.28 20.26 -14.05
CA PRO A 312 -11.67 21.49 -14.76
C PRO A 312 -12.50 22.43 -13.88
N ASP A 313 -12.28 23.73 -14.02
CA ASP A 313 -12.94 24.78 -13.21
C ASP A 313 -14.48 24.70 -13.26
N ASP A 314 -15.05 24.33 -14.41
CA ASP A 314 -16.49 24.20 -14.62
C ASP A 314 -17.13 22.98 -13.92
N LYS A 315 -16.31 22.05 -13.40
CA LYS A 315 -16.73 20.81 -12.74
C LYS A 315 -16.62 20.82 -11.23
N GLN A 316 -16.16 21.91 -10.63
CA GLN A 316 -15.97 22.03 -9.18
C GLN A 316 -17.25 21.70 -8.40
N GLY A 317 -18.38 22.30 -8.77
CA GLY A 317 -19.65 22.11 -8.07
C GLY A 317 -20.15 20.67 -8.10
N ASP A 318 -20.01 20.00 -9.25
CA ASP A 318 -20.43 18.62 -9.43
C ASP A 318 -19.57 17.67 -8.56
N VAL A 319 -18.25 17.86 -8.55
CA VAL A 319 -17.31 17.04 -7.77
C VAL A 319 -17.51 17.27 -6.27
N MET A 320 -17.69 18.52 -5.82
CA MET A 320 -18.00 18.84 -4.42
C MET A 320 -19.31 18.18 -3.96
N SER A 321 -20.34 18.18 -4.82
CA SER A 321 -21.63 17.51 -4.54
C SER A 321 -21.44 15.99 -4.36
N VAL A 322 -20.61 15.38 -5.20
CA VAL A 322 -20.30 13.93 -5.08
C VAL A 322 -19.52 13.63 -3.81
N LEU A 323 -18.51 14.44 -3.47
CA LEU A 323 -17.76 14.28 -2.23
C LEU A 323 -18.66 14.37 -1.00
N SER A 324 -19.57 15.36 -0.95
CA SER A 324 -20.51 15.50 0.16
C SER A 324 -21.42 14.28 0.32
N LYS A 325 -21.88 13.66 -0.78
CA LYS A 325 -22.66 12.41 -0.75
C LYS A 325 -21.86 11.22 -0.24
N ARG A 326 -20.53 11.28 -0.36
CA ARG A 326 -19.56 10.27 0.10
C ARG A 326 -18.98 10.62 1.48
N ARG A 327 -19.67 11.42 2.25
CA ARG A 327 -19.21 11.89 3.58
C ARG A 327 -17.87 12.64 3.54
N GLY A 328 -17.48 13.14 2.35
CA GLY A 328 -16.26 13.90 2.17
C GLY A 328 -16.41 15.37 2.57
N SER A 329 -15.33 15.95 3.03
CA SER A 329 -15.21 17.37 3.42
C SER A 329 -14.18 18.06 2.54
N VAL A 330 -14.56 19.20 1.94
CA VAL A 330 -13.62 20.04 1.18
C VAL A 330 -12.88 20.95 2.13
N LEU A 331 -11.55 20.92 2.09
CA LEU A 331 -10.66 21.70 2.95
C LEU A 331 -10.16 22.97 2.26
N GLY A 332 -10.01 22.95 0.94
CA GLY A 332 -9.51 24.09 0.18
C GLY A 332 -9.58 23.91 -1.33
N MET A 333 -9.41 25.00 -2.05
CA MET A 333 -9.37 25.05 -3.51
C MET A 333 -8.30 26.03 -3.97
N ASN A 334 -7.50 25.62 -4.95
CA ASN A 334 -6.45 26.43 -5.53
C ASN A 334 -6.54 26.40 -7.06
N SER A 335 -6.58 27.55 -7.73
CA SER A 335 -6.44 27.57 -9.19
C SER A 335 -4.99 27.28 -9.57
N VAL A 336 -4.80 26.30 -10.45
CA VAL A 336 -3.46 25.92 -10.95
C VAL A 336 -3.19 26.46 -12.36
N GLY A 337 -4.12 27.24 -12.90
CA GLY A 337 -4.03 27.80 -14.25
C GLY A 337 -4.54 26.82 -15.33
N GLY A 338 -4.59 27.27 -16.59
CA GLY A 338 -5.04 26.44 -17.69
C GLY A 338 -6.50 25.98 -17.63
N GLY A 339 -7.35 26.64 -16.84
CA GLY A 339 -8.76 26.23 -16.64
C GLY A 339 -8.91 25.04 -15.69
N MET A 340 -7.92 24.81 -14.83
CA MET A 340 -7.89 23.68 -13.87
C MET A 340 -7.81 24.18 -12.42
N THR A 341 -8.49 23.47 -11.56
CA THR A 341 -8.49 23.67 -10.11
C THR A 341 -7.96 22.44 -9.39
N GLU A 342 -7.15 22.67 -8.38
CA GLU A 342 -6.77 21.68 -7.37
C GLU A 342 -7.71 21.81 -6.18
N LEU A 343 -8.41 20.74 -5.84
CA LEU A 343 -9.32 20.65 -4.70
C LEU A 343 -8.70 19.74 -3.66
N LEU A 344 -8.57 20.24 -2.44
CA LEU A 344 -8.13 19.50 -1.27
C LEU A 344 -9.33 19.07 -0.47
N ALA A 345 -9.45 17.80 -0.16
CA ALA A 345 -10.58 17.23 0.54
C ALA A 345 -10.15 16.07 1.44
N GLU A 346 -11.06 15.62 2.29
CA GLU A 346 -10.94 14.37 3.03
C GLU A 346 -12.21 13.56 2.85
N ALA A 347 -12.06 12.24 2.80
CA ALA A 347 -13.20 11.33 2.76
C ALA A 347 -12.85 9.97 3.35
N PRO A 348 -13.81 9.23 3.92
CA PRO A 348 -13.60 7.87 4.38
C PRO A 348 -13.16 6.96 3.23
N GLU A 349 -12.12 6.14 3.44
CA GLU A 349 -11.61 5.20 2.43
C GLU A 349 -12.73 4.29 1.89
N ALA A 350 -13.66 3.87 2.76
CA ALA A 350 -14.82 3.08 2.39
C ALA A 350 -15.72 3.69 1.31
N GLU A 351 -15.68 5.02 1.12
CA GLU A 351 -16.48 5.75 0.13
C GLU A 351 -15.73 6.02 -1.19
N LEU A 352 -14.43 5.64 -1.26
CA LEU A 352 -13.57 5.96 -2.39
C LEU A 352 -13.47 4.84 -3.43
N GLY A 353 -13.99 3.65 -3.16
CA GLY A 353 -13.78 2.45 -4.00
C GLY A 353 -14.11 2.61 -5.49
N ASP A 354 -15.08 3.44 -5.87
CA ASP A 354 -15.47 3.78 -7.24
C ASP A 354 -15.35 5.28 -7.56
N PHE A 355 -14.75 6.07 -6.66
CA PHE A 355 -14.63 7.52 -6.83
C PHE A 355 -13.85 7.90 -8.10
N ALA A 356 -12.79 7.15 -8.43
CA ALA A 356 -12.02 7.32 -9.68
C ALA A 356 -12.92 7.29 -10.92
N LEU A 357 -13.84 6.34 -10.98
CA LEU A 357 -14.75 6.17 -12.10
C LEU A 357 -15.75 7.33 -12.18
N THR A 358 -16.31 7.69 -11.02
CA THR A 358 -17.26 8.80 -10.89
C THR A 358 -16.60 10.13 -11.28
N LEU A 359 -15.38 10.40 -10.80
CA LEU A 359 -14.63 11.61 -11.14
C LEU A 359 -14.40 11.72 -12.66
N ARG A 360 -13.96 10.63 -13.29
CA ARG A 360 -13.77 10.60 -14.74
C ARG A 360 -15.04 10.83 -15.54
N GLN A 361 -16.15 10.26 -15.11
CA GLN A 361 -17.45 10.49 -15.77
C GLN A 361 -17.85 11.96 -15.71
N ILE A 362 -17.73 12.60 -14.55
CA ILE A 362 -18.10 14.01 -14.35
C ILE A 362 -17.18 14.93 -15.16
N THR A 363 -15.88 14.66 -15.14
CA THR A 363 -14.85 15.50 -15.76
C THR A 363 -14.52 15.12 -17.19
N GLN A 364 -15.26 14.18 -17.80
CA GLN A 364 -15.01 13.68 -19.16
C GLN A 364 -13.58 13.15 -19.35
N GLY A 365 -13.02 12.52 -18.30
CA GLY A 365 -11.68 11.95 -18.31
C GLY A 365 -10.54 12.90 -17.93
N LEU A 366 -10.82 14.18 -17.68
CA LEU A 366 -9.81 15.19 -17.35
C LEU A 366 -9.47 15.25 -15.86
N GLY A 367 -10.33 14.67 -14.99
CA GLY A 367 -10.09 14.67 -13.55
C GLY A 367 -9.15 13.56 -13.11
N GLU A 368 -8.24 13.93 -12.23
CA GLU A 368 -7.29 13.02 -11.58
C GLU A 368 -7.34 13.24 -10.07
N PHE A 369 -7.06 12.22 -9.28
CA PHE A 369 -6.86 12.39 -7.84
C PHE A 369 -5.81 11.45 -7.29
N THR A 370 -5.25 11.84 -6.16
CA THR A 370 -4.43 11.00 -5.30
C THR A 370 -5.04 10.97 -3.90
N SER A 371 -4.89 9.86 -3.20
CA SER A 371 -5.29 9.70 -1.81
C SER A 371 -4.13 9.22 -0.96
N GLU A 372 -4.08 9.72 0.27
CA GLU A 372 -3.11 9.32 1.29
C GLU A 372 -3.84 9.20 2.62
N PHE A 373 -3.52 8.15 3.40
CA PHE A 373 -4.09 7.99 4.72
C PHE A 373 -3.80 9.23 5.59
N ALA A 374 -4.86 9.82 6.17
CA ALA A 374 -4.76 10.97 7.05
C ALA A 374 -4.89 10.59 8.53
N ARG A 375 -5.96 9.89 8.90
CA ARG A 375 -6.27 9.51 10.28
C ARG A 375 -7.38 8.48 10.36
N TYR A 376 -7.62 8.01 11.57
CA TYR A 376 -8.83 7.26 11.92
C TYR A 376 -9.86 8.18 12.57
N ASP A 377 -11.10 8.14 12.07
CA ASP A 377 -12.26 8.83 12.65
C ASP A 377 -13.34 7.84 13.09
N MET A 378 -14.22 8.30 13.99
CA MET A 378 -15.32 7.47 14.47
C MET A 378 -16.31 7.16 13.34
N LEU A 379 -16.56 5.87 13.10
CA LEU A 379 -17.61 5.44 12.18
C LEU A 379 -18.98 5.91 12.70
N PRO A 380 -19.76 6.68 11.90
CA PRO A 380 -21.08 7.13 12.32
C PRO A 380 -22.02 5.95 12.61
N PRO A 381 -22.86 6.05 13.65
CA PRO A 381 -23.84 5.01 13.97
C PRO A 381 -24.77 4.71 12.78
N GLY A 382 -24.97 3.42 12.49
CA GLY A 382 -25.84 2.99 11.39
C GLY A 382 -25.16 2.93 10.01
N THR A 383 -23.87 3.25 9.92
CA THR A 383 -23.09 3.05 8.69
C THR A 383 -22.77 1.56 8.51
N GLU A 384 -22.97 1.06 7.30
CA GLU A 384 -22.64 -0.33 6.96
C GLU A 384 -21.13 -0.54 6.91
N ILE A 385 -20.67 -1.63 7.51
CA ILE A 385 -19.26 -2.04 7.48
C ILE A 385 -18.99 -2.72 6.13
N LYS A 386 -18.14 -2.11 5.32
CA LYS A 386 -17.67 -2.70 4.06
C LYS A 386 -16.48 -3.61 4.35
N SER A 387 -16.69 -4.92 4.33
CA SER A 387 -15.68 -5.97 4.67
C SER A 387 -15.12 -6.65 3.42
#